data_90690c46e3fc36b1f16a200746aee5f4
#
_entry.id   90690c46e3fc36b1f16a200746aee5f4
#
_cell.length_a   1.000
_cell.length_b   1.000
_cell.length_c   1.000
_cell.angle_alpha   90.00
_cell.angle_beta   90.00
_cell.angle_gamma   90.00
#
_symmetry.space_group_name_H-M   'P 1'
#
loop_
_entity.id
_entity.type
_entity.pdbx_description
1 polymer ?
#
loop_
_entity_poly.entity_id
_entity_poly.type
_entity_poly.pdbx_seq_one_letter_code
_entity_poly.pdbx_strand_id
1 'polypeptide(L)'
;MSSPDDIPKLRMAPPESAEEIAHRLKQEQKAVNREREFGLEQSLAPFRVGSVEFLNAVPLTRGIEDQIVFTTPARLAELLRRDELDAALVSITEVLLNDRYDILDGIAIASLGEVYSVLLAHQKPLAEMKEVFCDTASLTSVNLLKVLLAERGLKPEFKPLENYPAAAEKDFVLLIGDRAIDFQRSPRQSAAKADATASHEIFDLGAAWFELTNLPFVYAVWALRRGVENKALRRLLRETKDFGMETLEVIIRNHPAYDLDFRKDYLGWHVHFHLGSDEKRGIAKFCELLRKHGLGQVFEPKFVS
;
A
#
# COMPACT_ATOMS: atom_id res chain seq x y z
N MET A 1 54.07 -42.03 -40.07
CA MET A 1 54.34 -41.82 -38.65
C MET A 1 54.02 -40.36 -38.38
N SER A 2 52.80 -40.07 -37.94
CA SER A 2 52.37 -38.70 -37.58
C SER A 2 52.90 -38.41 -36.15
N SER A 3 53.48 -37.23 -36.01
CA SER A 3 54.08 -36.76 -34.74
C SER A 3 53.03 -36.59 -33.66
N PRO A 4 53.34 -36.89 -32.37
CA PRO A 4 52.37 -36.83 -31.28
C PRO A 4 52.08 -35.39 -30.76
N ASP A 5 52.50 -34.34 -31.43
CA ASP A 5 52.50 -32.95 -30.91
C ASP A 5 51.35 -32.06 -31.43
N ASP A 6 50.35 -32.63 -32.13
CA ASP A 6 49.22 -31.82 -32.67
C ASP A 6 47.95 -31.94 -31.83
N ILE A 7 48.05 -31.83 -30.52
CA ILE A 7 46.86 -31.60 -29.69
C ILE A 7 46.62 -30.09 -29.63
N PRO A 8 45.47 -29.56 -30.12
CA PRO A 8 45.16 -28.16 -30.01
C PRO A 8 45.07 -27.77 -28.52
N LYS A 9 46.00 -26.97 -28.06
CA LYS A 9 45.90 -26.38 -26.73
C LYS A 9 44.63 -25.54 -26.64
N LEU A 10 43.62 -26.04 -25.97
CA LEU A 10 42.44 -25.25 -25.62
C LEU A 10 42.96 -24.00 -24.87
N ARG A 11 42.91 -22.83 -25.52
CA ARG A 11 43.12 -21.56 -24.86
C ARG A 11 41.89 -21.32 -23.96
N MET A 12 42.03 -21.61 -22.71
CA MET A 12 41.04 -21.15 -21.72
C MET A 12 41.04 -19.62 -21.76
N ALA A 13 39.84 -19.04 -21.87
CA ALA A 13 39.67 -17.60 -21.72
C ALA A 13 40.13 -17.19 -20.31
N PRO A 14 40.71 -16.00 -20.14
CA PRO A 14 41.09 -15.53 -18.83
C PRO A 14 39.83 -15.52 -17.91
N PRO A 15 40.00 -15.80 -16.62
CA PRO A 15 38.87 -15.75 -15.70
C PRO A 15 38.28 -14.33 -15.67
N GLU A 16 36.95 -14.25 -15.73
CA GLU A 16 36.23 -12.98 -15.60
C GLU A 16 36.58 -12.29 -14.28
N SER A 17 36.72 -10.99 -14.33
CA SER A 17 36.91 -10.16 -13.12
C SER A 17 35.60 -10.12 -12.30
N ALA A 18 35.71 -9.78 -11.02
CA ALA A 18 34.55 -9.63 -10.15
C ALA A 18 33.55 -8.59 -10.68
N GLU A 19 34.04 -7.54 -11.34
CA GLU A 19 33.22 -6.49 -11.95
C GLU A 19 32.47 -7.00 -13.20
N GLU A 20 33.13 -7.79 -14.04
CA GLU A 20 32.51 -8.42 -15.22
C GLU A 20 31.44 -9.44 -14.82
N ILE A 21 31.72 -10.23 -13.80
CA ILE A 21 30.73 -11.17 -13.23
C ILE A 21 29.52 -10.41 -12.67
N ALA A 22 29.75 -9.37 -11.90
CA ALA A 22 28.66 -8.56 -11.33
C ALA A 22 27.81 -7.86 -12.43
N HIS A 23 28.46 -7.37 -13.49
CA HIS A 23 27.77 -6.78 -14.63
C HIS A 23 26.94 -7.82 -15.39
N ARG A 24 27.49 -9.00 -15.65
CA ARG A 24 26.78 -10.09 -16.32
C ARG A 24 25.56 -10.56 -15.53
N LEU A 25 25.72 -10.80 -14.22
CA LEU A 25 24.61 -11.18 -13.35
C LEU A 25 23.49 -10.12 -13.33
N LYS A 26 23.86 -8.83 -13.34
CA LYS A 26 22.87 -7.75 -13.40
C LYS A 26 22.12 -7.71 -14.74
N GLN A 27 22.76 -8.07 -15.85
CA GLN A 27 22.11 -8.14 -17.16
C GLN A 27 21.20 -9.35 -17.26
N GLU A 28 21.63 -10.52 -16.76
CA GLU A 28 20.82 -11.73 -16.67
C GLU A 28 19.57 -11.48 -15.82
N GLN A 29 19.71 -10.86 -14.66
CA GLN A 29 18.57 -10.52 -13.80
C GLN A 29 17.58 -9.58 -14.50
N LYS A 30 18.07 -8.59 -15.25
CA LYS A 30 17.18 -7.70 -16.02
C LYS A 30 16.41 -8.45 -17.11
N ALA A 31 17.07 -9.41 -17.79
CA ALA A 31 16.41 -10.21 -18.83
C ALA A 31 15.31 -11.10 -18.22
N VAL A 32 15.61 -11.79 -17.12
CA VAL A 32 14.62 -12.63 -16.38
C VAL A 32 13.42 -11.79 -15.91
N ASN A 33 13.69 -10.59 -15.36
CA ASN A 33 12.61 -9.71 -14.91
C ASN A 33 11.71 -9.26 -16.07
N ARG A 34 12.28 -8.94 -17.26
CA ARG A 34 11.49 -8.58 -18.45
C ARG A 34 10.63 -9.72 -18.95
N GLU A 35 11.17 -10.95 -18.99
CA GLU A 35 10.39 -12.12 -19.40
C GLU A 35 9.24 -12.38 -18.42
N ARG A 36 9.47 -12.18 -17.13
CA ARG A 36 8.45 -12.34 -16.08
C ARG A 36 7.37 -11.27 -16.16
N GLU A 37 7.74 -9.99 -16.37
CA GLU A 37 6.81 -8.88 -16.62
C GLU A 37 5.89 -9.23 -17.82
N PHE A 38 6.47 -9.62 -18.95
CA PHE A 38 5.72 -9.99 -20.14
C PHE A 38 4.77 -11.18 -19.90
N GLY A 39 5.21 -12.17 -19.13
CA GLY A 39 4.38 -13.31 -18.76
C GLY A 39 3.20 -12.92 -17.88
N LEU A 40 3.39 -12.00 -16.93
CA LEU A 40 2.34 -11.48 -16.06
C LEU A 40 1.31 -10.66 -16.85
N GLU A 41 1.74 -9.76 -17.72
CA GLU A 41 0.86 -8.96 -18.58
C GLU A 41 -0.06 -9.83 -19.46
N GLN A 42 0.47 -10.91 -20.04
CA GLN A 42 -0.35 -11.84 -20.81
C GLN A 42 -1.32 -12.66 -19.98
N SER A 43 -1.00 -12.87 -18.71
CA SER A 43 -1.79 -13.71 -17.79
C SER A 43 -2.99 -12.99 -17.22
N LEU A 44 -3.06 -11.65 -17.26
CA LEU A 44 -4.14 -10.88 -16.64
C LEU A 44 -5.48 -11.02 -17.38
N ALA A 45 -5.48 -11.11 -18.70
CA ALA A 45 -6.71 -11.33 -19.47
C ALA A 45 -7.31 -12.72 -19.17
N PRO A 46 -8.64 -12.87 -18.98
CA PRO A 46 -9.68 -11.88 -19.25
C PRO A 46 -10.13 -11.04 -18.02
N PHE A 47 -9.40 -11.05 -16.92
CA PHE A 47 -9.83 -10.40 -15.68
C PHE A 47 -9.73 -8.89 -15.74
N ARG A 48 -10.69 -8.23 -15.10
CA ARG A 48 -10.72 -6.77 -14.91
C ARG A 48 -10.26 -6.46 -13.49
N VAL A 49 -9.08 -5.90 -13.38
CA VAL A 49 -8.41 -5.64 -12.09
C VAL A 49 -8.19 -4.13 -11.92
N GLY A 50 -8.35 -3.64 -10.70
CA GLY A 50 -8.15 -2.23 -10.39
C GLY A 50 -7.22 -2.00 -9.21
N SER A 51 -6.47 -0.89 -9.24
CA SER A 51 -5.60 -0.44 -8.15
C SER A 51 -5.53 1.08 -8.05
N VAL A 52 -4.88 1.56 -6.99
CA VAL A 52 -4.51 2.97 -6.80
C VAL A 52 -3.10 3.23 -7.31
N GLU A 53 -2.79 4.48 -7.66
CA GLU A 53 -1.45 4.91 -8.13
C GLU A 53 -0.50 5.30 -6.98
N PHE A 54 -0.85 5.03 -5.73
CA PHE A 54 -0.02 5.39 -4.58
C PHE A 54 1.30 4.61 -4.56
N LEU A 55 2.37 5.24 -4.09
CA LEU A 55 3.69 4.63 -3.97
C LEU A 55 3.67 3.26 -3.26
N ASN A 56 2.84 3.10 -2.23
CA ASN A 56 2.69 1.84 -1.50
C ASN A 56 1.94 0.74 -2.25
N ALA A 57 1.30 1.02 -3.37
CA ALA A 57 0.65 0.01 -4.19
C ALA A 57 1.57 -0.56 -5.28
N VAL A 58 2.64 0.17 -5.64
CA VAL A 58 3.55 -0.20 -6.74
C VAL A 58 4.09 -1.64 -6.60
N PRO A 59 4.54 -2.12 -5.42
CA PRO A 59 5.02 -3.51 -5.31
C PRO A 59 3.94 -4.57 -5.55
N LEU A 60 2.66 -4.22 -5.40
CA LEU A 60 1.53 -5.14 -5.58
C LEU A 60 0.93 -5.10 -7.00
N THR A 61 1.45 -4.24 -7.87
CA THR A 61 0.98 -4.07 -9.26
C THR A 61 2.10 -4.28 -10.28
N ARG A 62 3.30 -4.58 -9.80
CA ARG A 62 4.50 -4.71 -10.62
C ARG A 62 4.38 -5.82 -11.66
N GLY A 63 4.52 -5.43 -12.94
CA GLY A 63 4.45 -6.36 -14.09
C GLY A 63 3.04 -6.54 -14.69
N ILE A 64 2.02 -5.85 -14.13
CA ILE A 64 0.65 -5.83 -14.67
C ILE A 64 0.12 -4.41 -14.86
N GLU A 65 0.99 -3.39 -14.77
CA GLU A 65 0.61 -1.98 -14.73
C GLU A 65 -0.19 -1.54 -15.95
N ASP A 66 0.17 -2.03 -17.14
CA ASP A 66 -0.46 -1.61 -18.41
C ASP A 66 -1.86 -2.21 -18.63
N GLN A 67 -2.28 -3.17 -17.81
CA GLN A 67 -3.56 -3.88 -17.96
C GLN A 67 -4.55 -3.66 -16.83
N ILE A 68 -4.19 -2.91 -15.81
CA ILE A 68 -5.06 -2.63 -14.67
C ILE A 68 -5.65 -1.22 -14.75
N VAL A 69 -6.84 -1.07 -14.15
CA VAL A 69 -7.52 0.23 -14.05
C VAL A 69 -6.98 0.95 -12.83
N PHE A 70 -6.20 2.00 -13.04
CA PHE A 70 -5.79 2.90 -11.97
C PHE A 70 -6.81 4.01 -11.77
N THR A 71 -7.28 4.16 -10.53
CA THR A 71 -8.21 5.23 -10.16
C THR A 71 -8.23 5.45 -8.65
N THR A 72 -9.07 6.38 -8.17
CA THR A 72 -9.18 6.68 -6.74
C THR A 72 -9.77 5.52 -5.95
N PRO A 73 -9.44 5.36 -4.64
CA PRO A 73 -9.99 4.31 -3.79
C PRO A 73 -11.53 4.27 -3.79
N ALA A 74 -12.19 5.43 -3.77
CA ALA A 74 -13.65 5.53 -3.81
C ALA A 74 -14.23 5.01 -5.14
N ARG A 75 -13.57 5.32 -6.26
CA ARG A 75 -14.01 4.85 -7.59
C ARG A 75 -13.76 3.35 -7.77
N LEU A 76 -12.65 2.80 -7.25
CA LEU A 76 -12.41 1.36 -7.23
C LEU A 76 -13.52 0.61 -6.49
N ALA A 77 -13.89 1.09 -5.30
CA ALA A 77 -14.99 0.52 -4.52
C ALA A 77 -16.32 0.58 -5.28
N GLU A 78 -16.60 1.68 -5.98
CA GLU A 78 -17.79 1.82 -6.83
C GLU A 78 -17.80 0.82 -7.99
N LEU A 79 -16.70 0.72 -8.75
CA LEU A 79 -16.55 -0.21 -9.88
C LEU A 79 -16.70 -1.67 -9.41
N LEU A 80 -16.11 -2.02 -8.28
CA LEU A 80 -16.23 -3.34 -7.70
C LEU A 80 -17.68 -3.67 -7.28
N ARG A 81 -18.39 -2.70 -6.66
CA ARG A 81 -19.81 -2.84 -6.30
C ARG A 81 -20.74 -2.97 -7.50
N ARG A 82 -20.39 -2.39 -8.64
CA ARG A 82 -21.13 -2.49 -9.91
C ARG A 82 -20.78 -3.72 -10.73
N ASP A 83 -19.93 -4.61 -10.22
CA ASP A 83 -19.43 -5.79 -10.94
C ASP A 83 -18.64 -5.44 -12.23
N GLU A 84 -18.10 -4.23 -12.30
CA GLU A 84 -17.25 -3.77 -13.41
C GLU A 84 -15.78 -4.19 -13.24
N LEU A 85 -15.37 -4.62 -12.04
CA LEU A 85 -14.08 -5.24 -11.74
C LEU A 85 -14.28 -6.64 -11.14
N ASP A 86 -13.34 -7.52 -11.39
CA ASP A 86 -13.31 -8.89 -10.83
C ASP A 86 -12.46 -8.94 -9.56
N ALA A 87 -11.46 -8.06 -9.46
CA ALA A 87 -10.68 -7.79 -8.26
C ALA A 87 -10.23 -6.33 -8.20
N ALA A 88 -10.03 -5.82 -6.99
CA ALA A 88 -9.42 -4.52 -6.79
C ALA A 88 -8.64 -4.45 -5.47
N LEU A 89 -7.55 -3.67 -5.49
CA LEU A 89 -6.82 -3.29 -4.27
C LEU A 89 -7.60 -2.16 -3.60
N VAL A 90 -8.44 -2.51 -2.63
CA VAL A 90 -9.35 -1.58 -1.96
C VAL A 90 -9.09 -1.49 -0.47
N SER A 91 -9.61 -0.45 0.11
CA SER A 91 -9.67 -0.21 1.54
C SER A 91 -10.28 -1.41 2.28
N ILE A 92 -9.65 -1.88 3.37
CA ILE A 92 -10.17 -3.03 4.15
C ILE A 92 -11.61 -2.79 4.62
N THR A 93 -11.95 -1.57 4.98
CA THR A 93 -13.31 -1.23 5.43
C THR A 93 -14.37 -1.45 4.34
N GLU A 94 -14.03 -1.29 3.06
CA GLU A 94 -14.95 -1.64 1.97
C GLU A 94 -15.38 -3.11 2.04
N VAL A 95 -14.43 -3.99 2.32
CA VAL A 95 -14.69 -5.43 2.44
C VAL A 95 -15.45 -5.76 3.73
N LEU A 96 -15.08 -5.10 4.84
CA LEU A 96 -15.72 -5.34 6.13
C LEU A 96 -17.17 -4.86 6.23
N LEU A 97 -17.56 -3.86 5.43
CA LEU A 97 -18.93 -3.32 5.41
C LEU A 97 -19.79 -3.88 4.27
N ASN A 98 -19.25 -4.77 3.43
CA ASN A 98 -19.98 -5.36 2.29
C ASN A 98 -19.70 -6.86 2.19
N ASP A 99 -20.71 -7.71 2.49
CA ASP A 99 -20.58 -9.18 2.38
C ASP A 99 -20.65 -9.68 0.93
N ARG A 100 -19.77 -9.15 0.08
CA ARG A 100 -19.75 -9.46 -1.37
C ARG A 100 -18.38 -9.94 -1.86
N TYR A 101 -17.36 -9.80 -1.03
CA TYR A 101 -15.97 -10.01 -1.43
C TYR A 101 -15.31 -11.08 -0.58
N ASP A 102 -14.35 -11.77 -1.18
CA ASP A 102 -13.33 -12.54 -0.49
C ASP A 102 -12.02 -11.78 -0.49
N ILE A 103 -11.22 -11.94 0.54
CA ILE A 103 -9.88 -11.34 0.63
C ILE A 103 -8.87 -12.35 0.12
N LEU A 104 -8.00 -11.94 -0.82
CA LEU A 104 -6.84 -12.75 -1.21
C LEU A 104 -5.89 -12.87 -0.02
N ASP A 105 -5.74 -14.07 0.49
CA ASP A 105 -4.87 -14.35 1.64
C ASP A 105 -3.39 -14.13 1.31
N GLY A 106 -2.62 -13.68 2.30
CA GLY A 106 -1.18 -13.49 2.20
C GLY A 106 -0.73 -12.13 1.65
N ILE A 107 -1.67 -11.25 1.23
CA ILE A 107 -1.33 -9.96 0.61
C ILE A 107 -2.16 -8.83 1.20
N ALA A 108 -1.49 -7.77 1.66
CA ALA A 108 -2.13 -6.55 2.16
C ALA A 108 -1.18 -5.35 2.00
N ILE A 109 -1.69 -4.15 2.20
CA ILE A 109 -0.91 -2.97 2.58
C ILE A 109 -1.17 -2.73 4.06
N ALA A 110 -0.13 -2.88 4.87
CA ALA A 110 -0.21 -2.81 6.33
C ALA A 110 0.99 -2.08 6.93
N SER A 111 0.91 -1.68 8.20
CA SER A 111 2.02 -1.18 8.99
C SER A 111 2.02 -1.78 10.40
N LEU A 112 3.21 -1.86 10.99
CA LEU A 112 3.40 -2.15 12.41
C LEU A 112 3.94 -0.89 13.09
N GLY A 113 3.05 -0.04 13.60
CA GLY A 113 3.39 1.30 14.07
C GLY A 113 3.20 2.37 13.00
N GLU A 114 4.08 3.35 12.98
CA GLU A 114 4.00 4.53 12.11
C GLU A 114 3.92 4.17 10.61
N VAL A 115 2.99 4.81 9.88
CA VAL A 115 2.74 4.53 8.46
C VAL A 115 3.12 5.67 7.52
N TYR A 116 3.29 6.89 8.03
CA TYR A 116 3.60 8.12 7.28
C TYR A 116 2.52 8.58 6.28
N SER A 117 1.74 7.69 5.72
CA SER A 117 0.78 7.97 4.65
C SER A 117 -0.67 7.99 5.08
N VAL A 118 -0.96 7.89 6.39
CA VAL A 118 -2.30 8.05 6.96
C VAL A 118 -2.20 8.83 8.25
N LEU A 119 -2.54 10.10 8.20
CA LEU A 119 -2.30 11.01 9.32
C LEU A 119 -3.44 11.99 9.55
N LEU A 120 -3.61 12.37 10.80
CA LEU A 120 -4.34 13.55 11.21
C LEU A 120 -3.33 14.68 11.49
N ALA A 121 -3.37 15.73 10.68
CA ALA A 121 -2.61 16.95 10.95
C ALA A 121 -3.47 17.91 11.77
N HIS A 122 -2.91 18.48 12.84
CA HIS A 122 -3.67 19.34 13.73
C HIS A 122 -2.85 20.53 14.24
N GLN A 123 -3.50 21.69 14.37
CA GLN A 123 -2.90 22.94 14.87
C GLN A 123 -3.28 23.20 16.35
N LYS A 124 -4.27 22.48 16.87
CA LYS A 124 -4.78 22.60 18.24
C LYS A 124 -4.74 21.24 18.93
N PRO A 125 -4.71 21.21 20.27
CA PRO A 125 -4.81 19.95 21.03
C PRO A 125 -6.01 19.10 20.61
N LEU A 126 -5.84 17.78 20.51
CA LEU A 126 -6.91 16.85 20.09
C LEU A 126 -8.19 17.00 20.95
N ALA A 127 -8.04 17.35 22.23
CA ALA A 127 -9.17 17.56 23.15
C ALA A 127 -10.08 18.74 22.73
N GLU A 128 -9.59 19.66 21.92
CA GLU A 128 -10.36 20.80 21.41
C GLU A 128 -11.06 20.52 20.07
N MET A 129 -10.89 19.31 19.53
CA MET A 129 -11.44 18.93 18.22
C MET A 129 -12.96 18.85 18.25
N LYS A 130 -13.61 19.82 17.61
CA LYS A 130 -15.06 19.84 17.39
C LYS A 130 -15.46 19.30 16.03
N GLU A 131 -14.60 19.52 15.04
CA GLU A 131 -14.75 19.05 13.65
C GLU A 131 -13.42 18.60 13.09
N VAL A 132 -13.44 17.68 12.13
CA VAL A 132 -12.27 17.22 11.38
C VAL A 132 -12.62 17.12 9.91
N PHE A 133 -11.76 17.71 9.08
CA PHE A 133 -11.90 17.65 7.63
C PHE A 133 -11.17 16.42 7.09
N CYS A 134 -11.85 15.61 6.30
CA CYS A 134 -11.33 14.31 5.87
C CYS A 134 -11.18 14.25 4.35
N ASP A 135 -10.01 13.78 3.90
CA ASP A 135 -9.90 13.22 2.58
C ASP A 135 -10.79 11.98 2.51
N THR A 136 -11.91 12.10 1.79
CA THR A 136 -12.93 11.05 1.70
C THR A 136 -12.54 9.92 0.73
N ALA A 137 -11.34 9.98 0.15
CA ALA A 137 -10.86 8.95 -0.77
C ALA A 137 -10.67 7.58 -0.09
N SER A 138 -10.41 7.53 1.24
CA SER A 138 -10.24 6.28 1.96
C SER A 138 -11.27 6.08 3.07
N LEU A 139 -12.17 5.14 2.88
CA LEU A 139 -13.13 4.72 3.89
C LEU A 139 -12.46 4.14 5.15
N THR A 140 -11.33 3.42 4.98
CA THR A 140 -10.58 2.84 6.11
C THR A 140 -9.99 3.91 7.01
N SER A 141 -9.34 4.92 6.45
CA SER A 141 -8.67 5.95 7.25
C SER A 141 -9.67 6.78 8.06
N VAL A 142 -10.82 7.08 7.46
CA VAL A 142 -11.92 7.77 8.18
C VAL A 142 -12.45 6.92 9.34
N ASN A 143 -12.70 5.62 9.13
CA ASN A 143 -13.21 4.74 10.17
C ASN A 143 -12.13 4.43 11.23
N LEU A 144 -10.86 4.30 10.84
CA LEU A 144 -9.76 4.17 11.79
C LEU A 144 -9.67 5.41 12.70
N LEU A 145 -9.72 6.62 12.13
CA LEU A 145 -9.72 7.85 12.92
C LEU A 145 -10.92 7.91 13.86
N LYS A 146 -12.13 7.55 13.39
CA LYS A 146 -13.33 7.47 14.24
C LYS A 146 -13.14 6.55 15.44
N VAL A 147 -12.59 5.35 15.22
CA VAL A 147 -12.26 4.40 16.29
C VAL A 147 -11.25 4.99 17.25
N LEU A 148 -10.14 5.52 16.78
CA LEU A 148 -9.06 6.06 17.60
C LEU A 148 -9.52 7.25 18.47
N LEU A 149 -10.37 8.12 17.92
CA LEU A 149 -10.93 9.24 18.64
C LEU A 149 -11.99 8.78 19.67
N ALA A 150 -12.86 7.84 19.29
CA ALA A 150 -13.88 7.29 20.18
C ALA A 150 -13.27 6.56 21.38
N GLU A 151 -12.17 5.80 21.20
CA GLU A 151 -11.41 5.18 22.32
C GLU A 151 -10.77 6.22 23.24
N ARG A 152 -10.56 7.46 22.77
CA ARG A 152 -10.11 8.62 23.57
C ARG A 152 -11.27 9.47 24.12
N GLY A 153 -12.52 9.03 23.91
CA GLY A 153 -13.72 9.78 24.36
C GLY A 153 -14.07 11.00 23.50
N LEU A 154 -13.45 11.17 22.34
CA LEU A 154 -13.65 12.28 21.43
C LEU A 154 -14.67 11.92 20.35
N LYS A 155 -15.59 12.85 20.03
CA LYS A 155 -16.65 12.67 19.02
C LYS A 155 -16.83 13.92 18.17
N PRO A 156 -15.82 14.31 17.37
CA PRO A 156 -15.94 15.47 16.50
C PRO A 156 -16.92 15.19 15.34
N GLU A 157 -17.37 16.28 14.69
CA GLU A 157 -18.08 16.19 13.44
C GLU A 157 -17.08 15.90 12.29
N PHE A 158 -17.39 14.91 11.45
CA PHE A 158 -16.56 14.55 10.29
C PHE A 158 -17.10 15.26 9.04
N LYS A 159 -16.27 16.09 8.42
CA LYS A 159 -16.62 16.88 7.24
C LYS A 159 -15.74 16.49 6.04
N PRO A 160 -16.25 16.48 4.81
CA PRO A 160 -15.40 16.28 3.64
C PRO A 160 -14.44 17.46 3.46
N LEU A 161 -13.20 17.15 3.09
CA LEU A 161 -12.24 18.15 2.63
C LEU A 161 -12.58 18.46 1.16
N GLU A 162 -13.02 19.69 0.90
CA GLU A 162 -13.50 20.10 -0.43
C GLU A 162 -12.39 20.05 -1.49
N ASN A 163 -11.20 20.51 -1.11
CA ASN A 163 -10.02 20.45 -1.97
C ASN A 163 -8.76 20.36 -1.13
N TYR A 164 -7.72 19.78 -1.72
CA TYR A 164 -6.47 19.52 -1.03
C TYR A 164 -5.69 20.79 -0.62
N PRO A 165 -5.61 21.87 -1.42
CA PRO A 165 -4.96 23.12 -1.02
C PRO A 165 -5.50 23.71 0.29
N ALA A 166 -6.79 23.53 0.59
CA ALA A 166 -7.41 24.02 1.82
C ALA A 166 -6.96 23.23 3.08
N ALA A 167 -6.31 22.09 2.94
CA ALA A 167 -5.85 21.27 4.08
C ALA A 167 -4.97 22.05 5.06
N ALA A 168 -4.08 22.89 4.54
CA ALA A 168 -3.15 23.68 5.34
C ALA A 168 -3.81 24.81 6.18
N GLU A 169 -5.08 25.11 5.92
CA GLU A 169 -5.87 26.13 6.63
C GLU A 169 -6.80 25.55 7.70
N LYS A 170 -6.86 24.20 7.80
CA LYS A 170 -7.75 23.52 8.72
C LYS A 170 -7.04 23.21 10.04
N ASP A 171 -7.73 23.45 11.16
CA ASP A 171 -7.22 23.09 12.49
C ASP A 171 -7.01 21.58 12.64
N PHE A 172 -7.86 20.77 12.01
CA PHE A 172 -7.82 19.30 12.05
C PHE A 172 -8.14 18.74 10.67
N VAL A 173 -7.20 18.01 10.08
CA VAL A 173 -7.39 17.43 8.74
C VAL A 173 -6.80 16.02 8.64
N LEU A 174 -7.61 15.07 8.18
CA LEU A 174 -7.18 13.70 7.87
C LEU A 174 -6.73 13.63 6.41
N LEU A 175 -5.51 13.18 6.20
CA LEU A 175 -4.89 13.02 4.89
C LEU A 175 -4.40 11.59 4.69
N ILE A 176 -4.39 11.14 3.41
CA ILE A 176 -4.00 9.79 3.04
C ILE A 176 -3.08 9.74 1.82
N GLY A 177 -2.36 8.61 1.69
CA GLY A 177 -1.51 8.29 0.55
C GLY A 177 -0.44 9.35 0.31
N ASP A 178 -0.11 9.56 -0.94
CA ASP A 178 0.94 10.51 -1.34
C ASP A 178 0.65 11.94 -0.88
N ARG A 179 -0.64 12.33 -0.79
CA ARG A 179 -1.05 13.65 -0.26
C ARG A 179 -0.66 13.84 1.21
N ALA A 180 -0.72 12.79 2.02
CA ALA A 180 -0.27 12.83 3.41
C ALA A 180 1.26 12.99 3.49
N ILE A 181 1.98 12.28 2.64
CA ILE A 181 3.44 12.38 2.52
C ILE A 181 3.85 13.78 2.07
N ASP A 182 3.23 14.30 1.01
CA ASP A 182 3.49 15.66 0.48
C ASP A 182 3.23 16.74 1.53
N PHE A 183 2.15 16.60 2.29
CA PHE A 183 1.80 17.55 3.34
C PHE A 183 2.89 17.61 4.42
N GLN A 184 3.35 16.48 4.93
CA GLN A 184 4.40 16.42 5.94
C GLN A 184 5.74 16.96 5.43
N ARG A 185 6.05 16.74 4.15
CA ARG A 185 7.31 17.12 3.51
C ARG A 185 7.28 18.52 2.89
N SER A 186 6.15 19.22 3.00
CA SER A 186 6.01 20.55 2.41
C SER A 186 6.97 21.57 3.04
N PRO A 187 7.49 22.54 2.26
CA PRO A 187 8.34 23.61 2.77
C PRO A 187 7.67 24.43 3.88
N ARG A 188 6.34 24.59 3.81
CA ARG A 188 5.55 25.28 4.84
C ARG A 188 5.62 24.55 6.17
N GLN A 189 5.49 23.23 6.19
CA GLN A 189 5.61 22.42 7.39
C GLN A 189 7.05 22.44 7.93
N SER A 190 8.06 22.44 7.05
CA SER A 190 9.46 22.52 7.44
C SER A 190 9.87 23.89 7.96
N ALA A 191 9.38 24.98 7.37
CA ALA A 191 9.63 26.36 7.81
C ALA A 191 8.90 26.67 9.14
N ALA A 192 7.70 26.16 9.33
CA ALA A 192 6.90 26.34 10.53
C ALA A 192 7.49 25.60 11.75
N LYS A 193 8.28 24.54 11.57
CA LYS A 193 9.06 23.93 12.66
C LYS A 193 10.15 24.86 13.21
N ALA A 194 10.57 25.86 12.44
CA ALA A 194 11.52 26.89 12.90
C ALA A 194 10.84 28.08 13.60
N ASP A 195 9.55 28.29 13.33
CA ASP A 195 8.75 29.38 13.93
C ASP A 195 7.46 28.75 14.51
N ALA A 196 7.46 28.46 15.80
CA ALA A 196 6.51 27.58 16.51
C ALA A 196 5.01 27.95 16.42
N THR A 197 4.62 28.92 15.58
CA THR A 197 3.26 29.49 15.57
C THR A 197 2.35 29.02 14.44
N ALA A 198 2.81 28.19 13.50
CA ALA A 198 2.02 27.81 12.30
C ALA A 198 2.20 26.38 11.80
N SER A 199 2.86 25.48 12.55
CA SER A 199 3.02 24.08 12.13
C SER A 199 1.88 23.20 12.64
N HIS A 200 1.42 22.26 11.79
CA HIS A 200 0.59 21.17 12.26
C HIS A 200 1.45 20.14 13.01
N GLU A 201 0.96 19.70 14.15
CA GLU A 201 1.41 18.46 14.75
C GLU A 201 0.84 17.29 13.97
N ILE A 202 1.56 16.18 13.90
CA ILE A 202 1.18 15.00 13.14
C ILE A 202 0.80 13.89 14.12
N PHE A 203 -0.44 13.43 14.01
CA PHE A 203 -0.94 12.25 14.68
C PHE A 203 -1.03 11.13 13.63
N ASP A 204 0.01 10.27 13.59
CA ASP A 204 0.06 9.13 12.69
C ASP A 204 -0.92 8.03 13.16
N LEU A 205 -1.82 7.61 12.27
CA LEU A 205 -2.88 6.68 12.64
C LEU A 205 -2.37 5.25 12.84
N GLY A 206 -1.29 4.87 12.16
CA GLY A 206 -0.66 3.56 12.35
C GLY A 206 0.03 3.46 13.72
N ALA A 207 0.78 4.50 14.10
CA ALA A 207 1.39 4.59 15.43
C ALA A 207 0.32 4.58 16.54
N ALA A 208 -0.74 5.36 16.38
CA ALA A 208 -1.84 5.42 17.35
C ALA A 208 -2.62 4.10 17.45
N TRP A 209 -2.77 3.37 16.35
CA TRP A 209 -3.36 2.03 16.36
C TRP A 209 -2.48 1.04 17.11
N PHE A 210 -1.17 1.07 16.86
CA PHE A 210 -0.23 0.18 17.54
C PHE A 210 -0.16 0.46 19.03
N GLU A 211 -0.16 1.74 19.43
CA GLU A 211 -0.24 2.14 20.84
C GLU A 211 -1.50 1.58 21.52
N LEU A 212 -2.65 1.63 20.84
CA LEU A 212 -3.93 1.15 21.38
C LEU A 212 -4.01 -0.38 21.47
N THR A 213 -3.44 -1.11 20.50
CA THR A 213 -3.75 -2.53 20.31
C THR A 213 -2.56 -3.46 20.37
N ASN A 214 -1.36 -2.95 20.20
CA ASN A 214 -0.11 -3.69 19.99
C ASN A 214 -0.19 -4.69 18.81
N LEU A 215 -0.96 -4.33 17.76
CA LEU A 215 -1.17 -5.12 16.54
C LEU A 215 -0.87 -4.29 15.29
N PRO A 216 -0.48 -4.93 14.17
CA PRO A 216 -0.40 -4.24 12.89
C PRO A 216 -1.79 -3.76 12.44
N PHE A 217 -1.81 -2.70 11.62
CA PHE A 217 -3.03 -2.23 10.96
C PHE A 217 -3.00 -2.52 9.47
N VAL A 218 -4.10 -3.04 8.94
CA VAL A 218 -4.28 -3.32 7.50
C VAL A 218 -5.11 -2.21 6.87
N TYR A 219 -4.53 -1.53 5.90
CA TYR A 219 -5.18 -0.40 5.19
C TYR A 219 -5.94 -0.85 3.96
N ALA A 220 -5.32 -1.73 3.15
CA ALA A 220 -5.88 -2.21 1.90
C ALA A 220 -5.58 -3.69 1.68
N VAL A 221 -6.47 -4.35 0.93
CA VAL A 221 -6.38 -5.76 0.55
C VAL A 221 -6.85 -5.95 -0.89
N TRP A 222 -6.42 -7.02 -1.54
CA TRP A 222 -7.06 -7.47 -2.76
C TRP A 222 -8.42 -8.08 -2.43
N ALA A 223 -9.49 -7.35 -2.79
CA ALA A 223 -10.85 -7.83 -2.72
C ALA A 223 -11.21 -8.53 -4.02
N LEU A 224 -11.70 -9.76 -3.92
CA LEU A 224 -12.13 -10.61 -5.02
C LEU A 224 -13.65 -10.68 -5.02
N ARG A 225 -14.28 -10.43 -6.15
CA ARG A 225 -15.73 -10.55 -6.30
C ARG A 225 -16.15 -12.01 -6.18
N ARG A 226 -17.12 -12.32 -5.31
CA ARG A 226 -17.68 -13.66 -5.19
C ARG A 226 -18.52 -14.02 -6.42
N GLY A 227 -18.59 -15.31 -6.71
CA GLY A 227 -19.35 -15.84 -7.86
C GLY A 227 -18.60 -15.82 -9.18
N VAL A 228 -17.35 -15.36 -9.20
CA VAL A 228 -16.44 -15.46 -10.35
C VAL A 228 -15.41 -16.55 -10.09
N GLU A 229 -15.16 -17.42 -11.08
CA GLU A 229 -14.04 -18.35 -11.00
C GLU A 229 -12.73 -17.55 -11.09
N ASN A 230 -12.03 -17.46 -9.98
CA ASN A 230 -10.89 -16.55 -9.82
C ASN A 230 -9.57 -17.24 -9.44
N LYS A 231 -9.49 -18.57 -9.58
CA LYS A 231 -8.27 -19.33 -9.23
C LYS A 231 -7.04 -18.86 -10.00
N ALA A 232 -7.18 -18.62 -11.31
CA ALA A 232 -6.10 -18.09 -12.13
C ALA A 232 -5.73 -16.66 -11.72
N LEU A 233 -6.72 -15.82 -11.44
CA LEU A 233 -6.51 -14.45 -10.96
C LEU A 233 -5.78 -14.42 -9.60
N ARG A 234 -6.18 -15.28 -8.66
CA ARG A 234 -5.51 -15.40 -7.36
C ARG A 234 -4.04 -15.77 -7.49
N ARG A 235 -3.74 -16.74 -8.39
CA ARG A 235 -2.35 -17.11 -8.68
C ARG A 235 -1.57 -15.95 -9.27
N LEU A 236 -2.14 -15.27 -10.25
CA LEU A 236 -1.51 -14.11 -10.90
C LEU A 236 -1.19 -12.99 -9.90
N LEU A 237 -2.14 -12.61 -9.03
CA LEU A 237 -1.91 -11.56 -8.05
C LEU A 237 -0.82 -11.93 -7.02
N ARG A 238 -0.64 -13.24 -6.73
CA ARG A 238 0.48 -13.71 -5.89
C ARG A 238 1.82 -13.61 -6.63
N GLU A 239 1.84 -14.07 -7.87
CA GLU A 239 3.03 -13.96 -8.73
C GLU A 239 3.44 -12.50 -8.91
N THR A 240 2.47 -11.59 -9.10
CA THR A 240 2.69 -10.14 -9.16
C THR A 240 3.32 -9.61 -7.86
N LYS A 241 2.75 -9.97 -6.71
CA LYS A 241 3.32 -9.58 -5.41
C LYS A 241 4.72 -10.13 -5.20
N ASP A 242 4.95 -11.40 -5.54
CA ASP A 242 6.26 -12.02 -5.39
C ASP A 242 7.30 -11.33 -6.28
N PHE A 243 6.94 -11.03 -7.53
CA PHE A 243 7.78 -10.25 -8.45
C PHE A 243 8.06 -8.83 -7.92
N GLY A 244 7.04 -8.16 -7.40
CA GLY A 244 7.19 -6.84 -6.78
C GLY A 244 8.13 -6.86 -5.58
N MET A 245 8.06 -7.88 -4.73
CA MET A 245 8.94 -8.02 -3.57
C MET A 245 10.38 -8.37 -3.97
N GLU A 246 10.57 -9.26 -4.94
CA GLU A 246 11.90 -9.58 -5.48
C GLU A 246 12.57 -8.38 -6.15
N THR A 247 11.77 -7.49 -6.74
CA THR A 247 12.25 -6.28 -7.41
C THR A 247 12.10 -5.00 -6.59
N LEU A 248 11.78 -5.10 -5.30
CA LEU A 248 11.51 -3.95 -4.42
C LEU A 248 12.66 -2.94 -4.41
N GLU A 249 13.92 -3.40 -4.36
CA GLU A 249 15.07 -2.50 -4.45
C GLU A 249 15.13 -1.74 -5.79
N VAL A 250 14.70 -2.36 -6.88
CA VAL A 250 14.65 -1.72 -8.20
C VAL A 250 13.56 -0.65 -8.21
N ILE A 251 12.39 -0.96 -7.63
CA ILE A 251 11.29 0.01 -7.44
C ILE A 251 11.80 1.19 -6.61
N ILE A 252 12.39 0.94 -5.45
CA ILE A 252 12.92 1.99 -4.55
C ILE A 252 13.92 2.88 -5.26
N ARG A 253 14.85 2.30 -6.05
CA ARG A 253 15.89 3.08 -6.73
C ARG A 253 15.38 3.91 -7.90
N ASN A 254 14.41 3.41 -8.65
CA ASN A 254 14.02 3.96 -9.94
C ASN A 254 12.71 4.73 -9.92
N HIS A 255 11.88 4.58 -8.89
CA HIS A 255 10.60 5.28 -8.81
C HIS A 255 10.82 6.81 -8.75
N PRO A 256 10.09 7.61 -9.56
CA PRO A 256 10.33 9.05 -9.66
C PRO A 256 9.85 9.86 -8.45
N ALA A 257 8.88 9.33 -7.67
CA ALA A 257 8.32 10.04 -6.52
C ALA A 257 9.31 10.04 -5.35
N TYR A 258 9.47 11.20 -4.74
CA TYR A 258 10.29 11.45 -3.55
C TYR A 258 11.80 11.16 -3.72
N ASP A 259 12.61 11.44 -2.71
CA ASP A 259 14.03 11.07 -2.70
C ASP A 259 14.23 9.59 -2.34
N LEU A 260 15.44 9.09 -2.64
CA LEU A 260 15.79 7.68 -2.46
C LEU A 260 15.71 7.24 -0.99
N ASP A 261 16.15 8.08 -0.06
CA ASP A 261 16.23 7.73 1.36
C ASP A 261 14.82 7.61 1.95
N PHE A 262 13.92 8.52 1.58
CA PHE A 262 12.51 8.39 1.95
C PHE A 262 11.88 7.11 1.39
N ARG A 263 12.10 6.79 0.10
CA ARG A 263 11.53 5.57 -0.47
C ARG A 263 12.03 4.30 0.20
N LYS A 264 13.33 4.26 0.58
CA LYS A 264 13.90 3.13 1.34
C LYS A 264 13.23 2.97 2.70
N ASP A 265 13.07 4.08 3.41
CA ASP A 265 12.45 4.11 4.72
C ASP A 265 10.96 3.73 4.64
N TYR A 266 10.22 4.39 3.77
CA TYR A 266 8.78 4.19 3.62
C TYR A 266 8.41 2.77 3.17
N LEU A 267 8.98 2.29 2.05
CA LEU A 267 8.68 0.96 1.50
C LEU A 267 9.41 -0.18 2.21
N GLY A 268 10.48 0.11 2.95
CA GLY A 268 11.28 -0.91 3.64
C GLY A 268 10.92 -1.11 5.11
N TRP A 269 10.38 -0.09 5.79
CA TRP A 269 10.12 -0.13 7.23
C TRP A 269 8.68 0.21 7.63
N HIS A 270 8.09 1.26 7.02
CA HIS A 270 6.78 1.75 7.46
C HIS A 270 5.63 0.96 6.85
N VAL A 271 5.82 0.40 5.65
CA VAL A 271 4.79 -0.38 4.97
C VAL A 271 5.28 -1.81 4.73
N HIS A 272 4.42 -2.79 4.96
CA HIS A 272 4.67 -4.17 4.58
C HIS A 272 3.51 -4.75 3.78
N PHE A 273 3.78 -5.84 3.04
CA PHE A 273 2.90 -6.34 1.98
C PHE A 273 2.40 -7.77 2.21
N HIS A 274 2.49 -8.26 3.42
CA HIS A 274 1.97 -9.58 3.78
C HIS A 274 0.72 -9.48 4.65
N LEU A 275 -0.09 -10.52 4.62
CA LEU A 275 -1.29 -10.69 5.44
C LEU A 275 -1.14 -12.01 6.21
N GLY A 276 -0.47 -11.96 7.33
CA GLY A 276 -0.22 -13.10 8.22
C GLY A 276 -1.20 -13.17 9.38
N SER A 277 -0.83 -13.94 10.40
CA SER A 277 -1.65 -14.13 11.60
C SER A 277 -1.88 -12.84 12.38
N ASP A 278 -0.87 -11.98 12.47
CA ASP A 278 -0.94 -10.77 13.26
C ASP A 278 -1.76 -9.69 12.56
N GLU A 279 -1.65 -9.56 11.24
CA GLU A 279 -2.51 -8.69 10.42
C GLU A 279 -3.98 -9.13 10.52
N LYS A 280 -4.26 -10.44 10.48
CA LYS A 280 -5.63 -10.98 10.67
C LYS A 280 -6.17 -10.69 12.07
N ARG A 281 -5.31 -10.76 13.11
CA ARG A 281 -5.67 -10.33 14.47
C ARG A 281 -5.97 -8.83 14.51
N GLY A 282 -5.18 -8.01 13.81
CA GLY A 282 -5.42 -6.57 13.63
C GLY A 282 -6.76 -6.29 12.97
N ILE A 283 -7.08 -6.99 11.89
CA ILE A 283 -8.41 -6.89 11.22
C ILE A 283 -9.53 -7.29 12.19
N ALA A 284 -9.40 -8.41 12.90
CA ALA A 284 -10.41 -8.87 13.86
C ALA A 284 -10.64 -7.84 14.98
N LYS A 285 -9.56 -7.24 15.50
CA LYS A 285 -9.65 -6.15 16.48
C LYS A 285 -10.32 -4.90 15.92
N PHE A 286 -10.05 -4.57 14.67
CA PHE A 286 -10.72 -3.46 14.00
C PHE A 286 -12.22 -3.72 13.82
N CYS A 287 -12.61 -4.93 13.41
CA CYS A 287 -14.03 -5.36 13.35
C CYS A 287 -14.73 -5.21 14.72
N GLU A 288 -14.08 -5.65 15.80
CA GLU A 288 -14.59 -5.51 17.17
C GLU A 288 -14.86 -4.03 17.51
N LEU A 289 -13.90 -3.15 17.24
CA LEU A 289 -14.00 -1.73 17.55
C LEU A 289 -15.01 -1.00 16.66
N LEU A 290 -15.11 -1.37 15.38
CA LEU A 290 -16.16 -0.84 14.50
C LEU A 290 -17.56 -1.18 15.05
N ARG A 291 -17.79 -2.42 15.50
CA ARG A 291 -19.05 -2.85 16.13
C ARG A 291 -19.29 -2.13 17.46
N LYS A 292 -18.27 -2.05 18.32
CA LYS A 292 -18.34 -1.35 19.61
C LYS A 292 -18.83 0.09 19.45
N HIS A 293 -18.36 0.78 18.42
CA HIS A 293 -18.70 2.18 18.18
C HIS A 293 -19.84 2.41 17.19
N GLY A 294 -20.52 1.34 16.73
CA GLY A 294 -21.66 1.46 15.82
C GLY A 294 -21.33 2.03 14.44
N LEU A 295 -20.13 1.77 13.94
CA LEU A 295 -19.61 2.32 12.69
C LEU A 295 -20.02 1.48 11.45
N GLY A 296 -21.26 1.05 11.40
CA GLY A 296 -21.85 0.29 10.29
C GLY A 296 -22.11 -1.18 10.62
N GLN A 297 -22.72 -1.89 9.67
CA GLN A 297 -22.87 -3.33 9.73
C GLN A 297 -21.56 -4.00 9.33
N VAL A 298 -20.89 -4.65 10.27
CA VAL A 298 -19.58 -5.26 10.05
C VAL A 298 -19.71 -6.76 9.83
N PHE A 299 -19.25 -7.23 8.68
CA PHE A 299 -19.21 -8.63 8.28
C PHE A 299 -17.87 -9.27 8.62
N GLU A 300 -17.85 -10.58 8.84
CA GLU A 300 -16.62 -11.34 9.05
C GLU A 300 -15.86 -11.47 7.73
N PRO A 301 -14.55 -11.12 7.70
CA PRO A 301 -13.75 -11.26 6.50
C PRO A 301 -13.54 -12.73 6.12
N LYS A 302 -13.65 -13.04 4.83
CA LYS A 302 -13.40 -14.38 4.28
C LYS A 302 -12.10 -14.35 3.50
N PHE A 303 -11.14 -15.17 3.91
CA PHE A 303 -9.82 -15.27 3.28
C PHE A 303 -9.80 -16.48 2.35
N VAL A 304 -9.25 -16.30 1.13
CA VAL A 304 -9.13 -17.36 0.11
C VAL A 304 -7.68 -17.48 -0.35
N SER A 305 -7.23 -18.74 -0.50
CA SER A 305 -5.87 -19.09 -0.95
C SER A 305 -5.75 -19.13 -2.46
#